data_3908bfb67dbe00046f0284f175fc257f
#
_entry.id   3908bfb67dbe00046f0284f175fc257f
#
_cell.length_a   1.000
_cell.length_b   1.000
_cell.length_c   1.000
_cell.angle_alpha   90.00
_cell.angle_beta   90.00
_cell.angle_gamma   90.00
#
_symmetry.space_group_name_H-M   'P 1'
#
loop_
_entity.id
_entity.type
_entity.pdbx_description
1 polymer ?
#
loop_
_entity_poly.entity_id
_entity_poly.type
_entity_poly.pdbx_seq_one_letter_code
_entity_poly.pdbx_strand_id
1 'polypeptide(L)'
;MRGTYTIASFNAENFSMLLDADYGAAEFRALSDERYAAMNPSIFNPNKDRAKAAAIASTILERDFDVVGLCEIGGMETLDNFNRYYLDGRYEPYLHEANSRRGIFVGALVKKGRFDLVEARPIDGPFSRNVLELRLASGDDRLRVIVVHLKSQYGQDRGIPQRVAEVRRLCEVAAPPGCVVMGDFNGILIRGEAEFEYEPFLALPFRDVLEATGVPPGARFTHYYFRGEEPSFSQLDYIFCSNDVELRGGGVLAELVPINYEQRRRLPSDHAFIWAELSLPSRA
;
A
#
# COMPACT_ATOMS: atom_id res chain seq x y z
N MET A 1 -25.03 -15.64 0.94
CA MET A 1 -24.84 -14.15 0.82
C MET A 1 -23.43 -13.93 0.32
N ARG A 2 -23.21 -13.03 -0.63
CA ARG A 2 -21.86 -12.66 -1.08
C ARG A 2 -21.09 -12.05 0.07
N GLY A 3 -19.83 -12.44 0.25
CA GLY A 3 -18.96 -11.81 1.23
C GLY A 3 -18.68 -10.35 0.83
N THR A 4 -18.70 -9.46 1.80
CA THR A 4 -18.21 -8.09 1.63
C THR A 4 -16.83 -8.03 2.24
N TYR A 5 -15.89 -7.43 1.53
CA TYR A 5 -14.48 -7.34 1.90
C TYR A 5 -14.00 -5.90 1.89
N THR A 6 -13.20 -5.54 2.86
CA THR A 6 -12.58 -4.22 2.95
C THR A 6 -11.08 -4.33 2.69
N ILE A 7 -10.60 -3.55 1.74
CA ILE A 7 -9.19 -3.51 1.37
C ILE A 7 -8.65 -2.09 1.48
N ALA A 8 -7.36 -1.97 1.77
CA ALA A 8 -6.70 -0.67 1.84
C ALA A 8 -5.32 -0.71 1.19
N SER A 9 -4.85 0.44 0.73
CA SER A 9 -3.49 0.66 0.25
C SER A 9 -2.88 1.86 0.95
N PHE A 10 -1.59 1.76 1.30
CA PHE A 10 -0.88 2.82 2.01
C PHE A 10 0.62 2.77 1.72
N ASN A 11 1.20 3.90 1.33
CA ASN A 11 2.63 4.09 1.34
C ASN A 11 3.05 4.57 2.74
N ALA A 12 3.84 3.74 3.43
CA ALA A 12 4.21 3.97 4.83
C ALA A 12 5.44 4.86 5.01
N GLU A 13 6.00 5.43 3.94
CA GLU A 13 7.16 6.34 3.94
C GLU A 13 8.35 5.80 4.74
N ASN A 14 9.19 4.98 4.10
CA ASN A 14 10.41 4.39 4.69
C ASN A 14 10.14 3.72 6.05
N PHE A 15 9.22 2.78 6.10
CA PHE A 15 8.86 2.10 7.33
C PHE A 15 9.80 0.93 7.60
N SER A 16 10.77 1.13 8.49
CA SER A 16 11.60 0.09 9.06
C SER A 16 11.25 -0.13 10.53
N MET A 17 11.32 -1.37 11.00
CA MET A 17 11.14 -1.79 12.39
C MET A 17 12.02 -3.01 12.66
N LEU A 18 13.32 -2.77 12.80
CA LEU A 18 14.31 -3.79 13.10
C LEU A 18 14.63 -3.77 14.58
N LEU A 19 14.69 -4.93 15.20
CA LEU A 19 14.97 -5.11 16.61
C LEU A 19 16.27 -5.90 16.78
N ASP A 20 17.00 -5.66 17.86
CA ASP A 20 18.26 -6.35 18.18
C ASP A 20 18.06 -7.62 19.00
N ALA A 21 16.83 -7.89 19.45
CA ALA A 21 16.44 -9.10 20.17
C ALA A 21 14.94 -9.38 20.03
N ASP A 22 14.53 -10.56 20.44
CA ASP A 22 13.13 -10.95 20.54
C ASP A 22 12.57 -10.48 21.90
N TYR A 23 11.72 -9.48 21.88
CA TYR A 23 11.10 -8.89 23.06
C TYR A 23 9.74 -9.49 23.37
N GLY A 24 9.41 -9.65 24.65
CA GLY A 24 8.04 -9.81 25.07
C GLY A 24 7.21 -8.55 24.82
N ALA A 25 5.89 -8.65 24.64
CA ALA A 25 5.06 -7.49 24.35
C ALA A 25 5.14 -6.39 25.43
N ALA A 26 5.23 -6.76 26.71
CA ALA A 26 5.41 -5.81 27.82
C ALA A 26 6.78 -5.13 27.78
N GLU A 27 7.83 -5.90 27.50
CA GLU A 27 9.20 -5.40 27.38
C GLU A 27 9.34 -4.42 26.22
N PHE A 28 8.79 -4.77 25.04
CA PHE A 28 8.77 -3.88 23.88
C PHE A 28 8.06 -2.56 24.20
N ARG A 29 6.89 -2.60 24.87
CA ARG A 29 6.17 -1.38 25.27
C ARG A 29 6.96 -0.51 26.24
N ALA A 30 7.79 -1.11 27.10
CA ALA A 30 8.60 -0.41 28.10
C ALA A 30 9.91 0.18 27.53
N LEU A 31 10.27 -0.11 26.26
CA LEU A 31 11.45 0.50 25.64
C LEU A 31 11.28 2.02 25.55
N SER A 32 12.40 2.76 25.80
CA SER A 32 12.42 4.18 25.46
C SER A 32 12.54 4.38 23.94
N ASP A 33 12.14 5.56 23.45
CA ASP A 33 12.23 5.87 22.02
C ASP A 33 13.70 5.93 21.56
N GLU A 34 14.62 6.41 22.43
CA GLU A 34 16.06 6.43 22.15
C GLU A 34 16.62 5.00 22.02
N ARG A 35 16.21 4.08 22.93
CA ARG A 35 16.65 2.68 22.87
C ARG A 35 16.12 1.99 21.60
N TYR A 36 14.85 2.21 21.26
CA TYR A 36 14.26 1.68 20.06
C TYR A 36 14.93 2.21 18.78
N ALA A 37 15.20 3.51 18.71
CA ALA A 37 15.89 4.10 17.57
C ALA A 37 17.33 3.55 17.41
N ALA A 38 18.03 3.31 18.52
CA ALA A 38 19.39 2.78 18.51
C ALA A 38 19.51 1.32 18.04
N MET A 39 18.42 0.55 18.00
CA MET A 39 18.42 -0.84 17.49
C MET A 39 18.70 -0.94 16.00
N ASN A 40 18.36 0.10 15.24
CA ASN A 40 18.64 0.17 13.81
C ASN A 40 19.50 1.40 13.51
N PRO A 41 20.84 1.25 13.44
CA PRO A 41 21.75 2.37 13.21
C PRO A 41 21.80 2.86 11.77
N SER A 42 20.93 2.35 10.90
CA SER A 42 20.86 2.78 9.50
C SER A 42 20.51 4.26 9.40
N ILE A 43 21.36 5.02 8.71
CA ILE A 43 21.08 6.44 8.41
C ILE A 43 20.14 6.60 7.20
N PHE A 44 19.97 5.57 6.39
CA PHE A 44 19.13 5.59 5.19
C PHE A 44 17.72 5.10 5.44
N ASN A 45 17.60 4.07 6.29
CA ASN A 45 16.32 3.46 6.64
C ASN A 45 16.26 3.24 8.17
N PRO A 46 16.26 4.32 8.98
CA PRO A 46 16.14 4.18 10.44
C PRO A 46 14.79 3.58 10.82
N ASN A 47 14.67 3.06 12.02
CA ASN A 47 13.37 2.65 12.54
C ASN A 47 12.39 3.82 12.53
N LYS A 48 11.18 3.55 12.07
CA LYS A 48 10.10 4.54 12.08
C LYS A 48 9.72 4.88 13.52
N ASP A 49 9.51 6.17 13.79
CA ASP A 49 9.06 6.64 15.11
C ASP A 49 7.90 5.79 15.64
N ARG A 50 7.99 5.37 16.90
CA ARG A 50 6.99 4.51 17.55
C ARG A 50 5.58 5.12 17.52
N ALA A 51 5.47 6.44 17.70
CA ALA A 51 4.19 7.14 17.61
C ALA A 51 3.60 7.07 16.19
N LYS A 52 4.43 7.18 15.15
CA LYS A 52 4.01 7.05 13.74
C LYS A 52 3.61 5.61 13.43
N ALA A 53 4.37 4.61 13.89
CA ALA A 53 4.01 3.20 13.75
C ALA A 53 2.67 2.88 14.44
N ALA A 54 2.47 3.40 15.66
CA ALA A 54 1.22 3.26 16.40
C ALA A 54 0.03 3.90 15.68
N ALA A 55 0.23 5.07 15.06
CA ALA A 55 -0.84 5.73 14.29
C ALA A 55 -1.26 4.92 13.06
N ILE A 56 -0.31 4.33 12.33
CA ILE A 56 -0.60 3.41 11.21
C ILE A 56 -1.42 2.21 11.72
N ALA A 57 -0.98 1.59 12.82
CA ALA A 57 -1.65 0.45 13.41
C ALA A 57 -3.07 0.77 13.89
N SER A 58 -3.26 1.92 14.57
CA SER A 58 -4.58 2.39 15.01
C SER A 58 -5.55 2.49 13.84
N THR A 59 -5.12 3.11 12.75
CA THR A 59 -5.93 3.20 11.52
C THR A 59 -6.32 1.82 10.99
N ILE A 60 -5.37 0.89 10.90
CA ILE A 60 -5.64 -0.46 10.39
C ILE A 60 -6.62 -1.21 11.31
N LEU A 61 -6.44 -1.11 12.62
CA LEU A 61 -7.27 -1.81 13.61
C LEU A 61 -8.68 -1.20 13.73
N GLU A 62 -8.80 0.12 13.71
CA GLU A 62 -10.09 0.82 13.83
C GLU A 62 -10.96 0.62 12.59
N ARG A 63 -10.36 0.61 11.41
CA ARG A 63 -11.04 0.34 10.14
C ARG A 63 -11.27 -1.14 9.88
N ASP A 64 -10.58 -2.00 10.60
CA ASP A 64 -10.71 -3.45 10.57
C ASP A 64 -10.60 -4.05 9.16
N PHE A 65 -9.64 -3.55 8.36
CA PHE A 65 -9.43 -3.97 6.98
C PHE A 65 -9.14 -5.46 6.85
N ASP A 66 -9.68 -6.10 5.83
CA ASP A 66 -9.45 -7.52 5.54
C ASP A 66 -8.10 -7.74 4.83
N VAL A 67 -7.69 -6.80 3.96
CA VAL A 67 -6.39 -6.82 3.28
C VAL A 67 -5.82 -5.40 3.24
N VAL A 68 -4.53 -5.26 3.59
CA VAL A 68 -3.81 -3.99 3.51
C VAL A 68 -2.56 -4.17 2.66
N GLY A 69 -2.50 -3.52 1.50
CA GLY A 69 -1.28 -3.38 0.71
C GLY A 69 -0.44 -2.23 1.23
N LEU A 70 0.84 -2.49 1.44
CA LEU A 70 1.78 -1.53 2.03
C LEU A 70 2.96 -1.29 1.09
N CYS A 71 3.35 -0.04 0.91
CA CYS A 71 4.56 0.36 0.20
C CYS A 71 5.60 0.92 1.17
N GLU A 72 6.87 0.86 0.77
CA GLU A 72 8.05 1.35 1.51
C GLU A 72 8.30 0.63 2.85
N ILE A 73 8.11 -0.67 2.88
CA ILE A 73 8.40 -1.52 4.04
C ILE A 73 9.85 -2.00 4.01
N GLY A 74 10.55 -1.92 5.12
CA GLY A 74 11.97 -2.29 5.28
C GLY A 74 12.27 -3.79 5.37
N GLY A 75 11.44 -4.64 4.75
CA GLY A 75 11.61 -6.08 4.68
C GLY A 75 10.61 -6.86 5.52
N MET A 76 10.70 -8.21 5.43
CA MET A 76 9.76 -9.12 6.10
C MET A 76 9.82 -9.00 7.61
N GLU A 77 11.02 -8.87 8.18
CA GLU A 77 11.20 -8.67 9.62
C GLU A 77 10.47 -7.43 10.14
N THR A 78 10.51 -6.33 9.38
CA THR A 78 9.74 -5.11 9.72
C THR A 78 8.24 -5.41 9.78
N LEU A 79 7.72 -6.12 8.80
CA LEU A 79 6.28 -6.42 8.71
C LEU A 79 5.83 -7.39 9.81
N ASP A 80 6.66 -8.39 10.12
CA ASP A 80 6.44 -9.33 11.24
C ASP A 80 6.43 -8.60 12.59
N ASN A 81 7.44 -7.76 12.85
CA ASN A 81 7.54 -6.98 14.07
C ASN A 81 6.35 -6.01 14.21
N PHE A 82 5.98 -5.32 13.13
CA PHE A 82 4.82 -4.44 13.12
C PHE A 82 3.52 -5.19 13.45
N ASN A 83 3.30 -6.34 12.80
CA ASN A 83 2.14 -7.18 13.08
C ASN A 83 2.12 -7.66 14.54
N ARG A 84 3.26 -8.13 15.04
CA ARG A 84 3.39 -8.66 16.41
C ARG A 84 3.15 -7.61 17.48
N TYR A 85 3.80 -6.45 17.37
CA TYR A 85 3.86 -5.49 18.47
C TYR A 85 2.79 -4.39 18.42
N TYR A 86 2.24 -4.12 17.24
CA TYR A 86 1.26 -3.05 17.05
C TYR A 86 -0.11 -3.54 16.57
N LEU A 87 -0.19 -4.69 15.88
CA LEU A 87 -1.45 -5.25 15.40
C LEU A 87 -1.91 -6.48 16.21
N ASP A 88 -1.27 -6.76 17.35
CA ASP A 88 -1.56 -7.90 18.22
C ASP A 88 -1.58 -9.26 17.49
N GLY A 89 -0.80 -9.39 16.42
CA GLY A 89 -0.72 -10.59 15.60
C GLY A 89 -2.01 -10.94 14.84
N ARG A 90 -2.90 -9.98 14.62
CA ARG A 90 -4.22 -10.21 13.98
C ARG A 90 -4.14 -10.49 12.49
N TYR A 91 -3.01 -10.22 11.86
CA TYR A 91 -2.81 -10.37 10.43
C TYR A 91 -1.78 -11.45 10.12
N GLU A 92 -1.83 -11.97 8.90
CA GLU A 92 -0.74 -12.73 8.28
C GLU A 92 0.01 -11.78 7.35
N PRO A 93 1.31 -11.52 7.61
CA PRO A 93 2.13 -10.66 6.77
C PRO A 93 2.70 -11.44 5.57
N TYR A 94 2.74 -10.77 4.41
CA TYR A 94 3.33 -11.29 3.17
C TYR A 94 4.21 -10.23 2.52
N LEU A 95 5.44 -10.58 2.27
CA LEU A 95 6.42 -9.75 1.58
C LEU A 95 7.46 -10.66 0.95
N HIS A 96 7.95 -10.29 -0.22
CA HIS A 96 9.04 -10.96 -0.89
C HIS A 96 10.13 -9.95 -1.22
N GLU A 97 11.28 -10.08 -0.57
CA GLU A 97 12.39 -9.14 -0.72
C GLU A 97 13.10 -9.38 -2.06
N ALA A 98 12.88 -8.49 -3.01
CA ALA A 98 13.50 -8.52 -4.33
C ALA A 98 13.57 -7.12 -4.96
N ASN A 99 14.51 -6.92 -5.88
CA ASN A 99 14.61 -5.77 -6.79
C ASN A 99 14.76 -4.38 -6.15
N SER A 100 14.87 -4.25 -4.83
CA SER A 100 15.00 -2.95 -4.17
C SER A 100 16.44 -2.63 -3.79
N ARG A 101 17.05 -1.64 -4.47
CA ARG A 101 18.38 -1.12 -4.09
C ARG A 101 18.35 -0.29 -2.81
N ARG A 102 17.19 0.22 -2.42
CA ARG A 102 17.00 1.05 -1.22
C ARG A 102 16.63 0.23 0.03
N GLY A 103 16.37 -1.09 -0.11
CA GLY A 103 15.89 -1.92 1.00
C GLY A 103 14.47 -1.54 1.45
N ILE A 104 13.64 -1.03 0.55
CA ILE A 104 12.21 -0.77 0.76
C ILE A 104 11.39 -1.56 -0.23
N PHE A 105 10.35 -2.21 0.24
CA PHE A 105 9.59 -3.21 -0.50
C PHE A 105 8.09 -2.93 -0.44
N VAL A 106 7.32 -3.64 -1.28
CA VAL A 106 5.89 -3.77 -1.07
C VAL A 106 5.59 -5.05 -0.30
N GLY A 107 4.60 -4.98 0.58
CA GLY A 107 4.09 -6.11 1.34
C GLY A 107 2.59 -6.04 1.49
N ALA A 108 2.02 -7.02 2.14
CA ALA A 108 0.60 -7.04 2.46
C ALA A 108 0.36 -7.67 3.82
N LEU A 109 -0.72 -7.23 4.46
CA LEU A 109 -1.29 -7.81 5.66
C LEU A 109 -2.66 -8.38 5.29
N VAL A 110 -2.89 -9.65 5.58
CA VAL A 110 -4.20 -10.31 5.39
C VAL A 110 -4.75 -10.67 6.75
N LYS A 111 -5.97 -10.22 7.05
CA LYS A 111 -6.61 -10.46 8.33
C LYS A 111 -6.86 -11.95 8.55
N LYS A 112 -6.42 -12.48 9.68
CA LYS A 112 -6.55 -13.90 10.05
C LYS A 112 -8.02 -14.35 10.07
N GLY A 113 -8.26 -15.53 9.51
CA GLY A 113 -9.61 -16.13 9.47
C GLY A 113 -10.56 -15.49 8.46
N ARG A 114 -10.09 -14.54 7.65
CA ARG A 114 -10.91 -13.87 6.64
C ARG A 114 -10.75 -14.47 5.25
N PHE A 115 -9.53 -14.87 4.95
CA PHE A 115 -9.16 -15.56 3.72
C PHE A 115 -8.20 -16.72 4.03
N ASP A 116 -8.30 -17.75 3.21
CA ASP A 116 -7.26 -18.77 3.06
C ASP A 116 -6.28 -18.29 1.99
N LEU A 117 -4.98 -18.35 2.28
CA LEU A 117 -3.96 -18.08 1.27
C LEU A 117 -3.87 -19.27 0.31
N VAL A 118 -4.08 -19.03 -0.97
CA VAL A 118 -3.84 -19.99 -2.05
C VAL A 118 -2.39 -19.89 -2.53
N GLU A 119 -1.92 -18.65 -2.75
CA GLU A 119 -0.56 -18.38 -3.22
C GLU A 119 -0.13 -16.97 -2.83
N ALA A 120 1.13 -16.82 -2.41
CA ALA A 120 1.81 -15.54 -2.33
C ALA A 120 3.13 -15.63 -3.09
N ARG A 121 3.35 -14.77 -4.07
CA ARG A 121 4.55 -14.82 -4.92
C ARG A 121 4.96 -13.44 -5.43
N PRO A 122 6.25 -13.27 -5.77
CA PRO A 122 6.68 -12.11 -6.54
C PRO A 122 6.19 -12.21 -7.98
N ILE A 123 5.97 -11.07 -8.61
CA ILE A 123 5.82 -10.96 -10.05
C ILE A 123 7.15 -10.52 -10.64
N ASP A 124 7.76 -11.38 -11.44
CA ASP A 124 9.00 -11.07 -12.13
C ASP A 124 8.80 -10.07 -13.25
N GLY A 125 9.76 -9.18 -13.43
CA GLY A 125 9.71 -8.18 -14.48
C GLY A 125 10.72 -7.04 -14.29
N PRO A 126 10.64 -6.03 -15.13
CA PRO A 126 11.52 -4.86 -15.09
C PRO A 126 11.15 -3.89 -13.95
N PHE A 127 10.68 -4.40 -12.82
CA PHE A 127 10.25 -3.56 -11.71
C PHE A 127 11.44 -3.05 -10.90
N SER A 128 11.41 -1.78 -10.54
CA SER A 128 12.43 -1.14 -9.70
C SER A 128 12.37 -1.56 -8.23
N ARG A 129 11.24 -2.14 -7.82
CA ARG A 129 10.98 -2.79 -6.53
C ARG A 129 10.27 -4.11 -6.76
N ASN A 130 10.10 -4.92 -5.71
CA ASN A 130 9.27 -6.11 -5.81
C ASN A 130 7.81 -5.75 -6.14
N VAL A 131 7.13 -6.64 -6.83
CA VAL A 131 5.67 -6.62 -6.98
C VAL A 131 5.15 -7.91 -6.35
N LEU A 132 4.15 -7.79 -5.47
CA LEU A 132 3.60 -8.91 -4.72
C LEU A 132 2.24 -9.30 -5.29
N GLU A 133 2.06 -10.58 -5.63
CA GLU A 133 0.77 -11.16 -5.95
C GLU A 133 0.31 -12.05 -4.80
N LEU A 134 -0.93 -11.82 -4.35
CA LEU A 134 -1.65 -12.71 -3.44
C LEU A 134 -2.86 -13.29 -4.16
N ARG A 135 -3.07 -14.60 -4.02
CA ARG A 135 -4.30 -15.29 -4.38
C ARG A 135 -4.97 -15.77 -3.12
N LEU A 136 -6.13 -15.23 -2.84
CA LEU A 136 -6.89 -15.42 -1.63
C LEU A 136 -8.21 -16.11 -1.92
N ALA A 137 -8.67 -16.95 -0.99
CA ALA A 137 -9.95 -17.65 -1.08
C ALA A 137 -10.77 -17.44 0.20
N SER A 138 -12.08 -17.27 0.06
CA SER A 138 -13.03 -17.28 1.18
C SER A 138 -14.30 -17.99 0.74
N GLY A 139 -14.47 -19.25 1.11
CA GLY A 139 -15.47 -20.13 0.51
C GLY A 139 -15.27 -20.24 -1.00
N ASP A 140 -16.29 -19.88 -1.78
CA ASP A 140 -16.25 -19.88 -3.26
C ASP A 140 -15.64 -18.59 -3.84
N ASP A 141 -15.52 -17.54 -3.04
CA ASP A 141 -14.94 -16.27 -3.46
C ASP A 141 -13.44 -16.41 -3.73
N ARG A 142 -12.96 -15.76 -4.78
CA ARG A 142 -11.54 -15.71 -5.15
C ARG A 142 -11.15 -14.27 -5.40
N LEU A 143 -10.13 -13.82 -4.66
CA LEU A 143 -9.56 -12.48 -4.78
C LEU A 143 -8.08 -12.60 -5.16
N ARG A 144 -7.71 -11.91 -6.22
CA ARG A 144 -6.33 -11.74 -6.63
C ARG A 144 -5.92 -10.31 -6.34
N VAL A 145 -4.89 -10.13 -5.51
CA VAL A 145 -4.37 -8.80 -5.14
C VAL A 145 -2.96 -8.68 -5.70
N ILE A 146 -2.69 -7.60 -6.41
CA ILE A 146 -1.36 -7.22 -6.88
C ILE A 146 -0.99 -5.91 -6.20
N VAL A 147 0.07 -5.93 -5.40
CA VAL A 147 0.59 -4.72 -4.72
C VAL A 147 1.80 -4.22 -5.48
N VAL A 148 1.77 -2.94 -5.86
CA VAL A 148 2.81 -2.28 -6.66
C VAL A 148 3.37 -1.05 -5.96
N HIS A 149 4.65 -0.75 -6.22
CA HIS A 149 5.24 0.55 -5.98
C HIS A 149 6.13 0.88 -7.18
N LEU A 150 5.59 1.61 -8.15
CA LEU A 150 6.28 1.87 -9.41
C LEU A 150 7.39 2.93 -9.25
N LYS A 151 8.22 3.07 -10.26
CA LYS A 151 9.36 4.00 -10.25
C LYS A 151 8.90 5.44 -10.02
N SER A 152 9.48 6.08 -9.02
CA SER A 152 9.22 7.48 -8.71
C SER A 152 9.69 8.43 -9.83
N GLN A 153 9.11 9.63 -9.85
CA GLN A 153 9.47 10.69 -10.81
C GLN A 153 10.82 11.37 -10.50
N TYR A 154 11.63 10.79 -9.62
CA TYR A 154 12.95 11.32 -9.29
C TYR A 154 13.96 11.02 -10.41
N GLY A 155 14.78 12.02 -10.75
CA GLY A 155 15.83 11.93 -11.77
C GLY A 155 15.55 12.82 -13.00
N GLN A 156 16.55 12.95 -13.88
CA GLN A 156 16.48 13.84 -15.06
C GLN A 156 15.41 13.40 -16.08
N ASP A 157 15.23 12.09 -16.26
CA ASP A 157 14.21 11.49 -17.12
C ASP A 157 12.85 11.29 -16.42
N ARG A 158 12.72 11.81 -15.19
CA ARG A 158 11.54 11.62 -14.34
C ARG A 158 11.13 10.17 -14.17
N GLY A 159 12.05 9.21 -14.37
CA GLY A 159 11.80 7.77 -14.28
C GLY A 159 10.87 7.21 -15.36
N ILE A 160 10.55 7.97 -16.39
CA ILE A 160 9.57 7.61 -17.45
C ILE A 160 9.94 6.29 -18.16
N PRO A 161 11.19 6.09 -18.67
CA PRO A 161 11.50 4.83 -19.35
C PRO A 161 11.31 3.60 -18.49
N GLN A 162 11.63 3.71 -17.21
CA GLN A 162 11.44 2.64 -16.24
C GLN A 162 9.95 2.37 -16.00
N ARG A 163 9.13 3.42 -15.79
CA ARG A 163 7.67 3.24 -15.61
C ARG A 163 7.00 2.67 -16.86
N VAL A 164 7.40 3.08 -18.06
CA VAL A 164 6.90 2.48 -19.31
C VAL A 164 7.11 0.96 -19.33
N ALA A 165 8.30 0.49 -18.92
CA ALA A 165 8.59 -0.94 -18.86
C ALA A 165 7.77 -1.65 -17.75
N GLU A 166 7.68 -1.03 -16.57
CA GLU A 166 6.91 -1.54 -15.42
C GLU A 166 5.41 -1.65 -15.76
N VAL A 167 4.82 -0.58 -16.34
CA VAL A 167 3.41 -0.55 -16.73
C VAL A 167 3.11 -1.57 -17.81
N ARG A 168 3.98 -1.72 -18.82
CA ARG A 168 3.82 -2.76 -19.85
C ARG A 168 3.75 -4.14 -19.21
N ARG A 169 4.67 -4.46 -18.30
CA ARG A 169 4.66 -5.74 -17.59
C ARG A 169 3.42 -5.91 -16.72
N LEU A 170 3.00 -4.85 -16.04
CA LEU A 170 1.78 -4.86 -15.23
C LEU A 170 0.55 -5.17 -16.10
N CYS A 171 0.45 -4.62 -17.30
CA CYS A 171 -0.63 -4.92 -18.25
C CYS A 171 -0.67 -6.39 -18.68
N GLU A 172 0.49 -7.04 -18.79
CA GLU A 172 0.56 -8.47 -19.14
C GLU A 172 0.05 -9.39 -18.03
N VAL A 173 0.18 -8.97 -16.78
CA VAL A 173 -0.12 -9.80 -15.61
C VAL A 173 -1.44 -9.44 -14.93
N ALA A 174 -1.88 -8.19 -15.00
CA ALA A 174 -3.15 -7.77 -14.43
C ALA A 174 -4.31 -8.25 -15.32
N ALA A 175 -5.10 -9.19 -14.82
CA ALA A 175 -6.21 -9.75 -15.57
C ALA A 175 -7.37 -10.17 -14.65
N PRO A 176 -8.64 -9.94 -15.05
CA PRO A 176 -9.81 -10.49 -14.37
C PRO A 176 -9.84 -12.03 -14.47
N PRO A 177 -10.70 -12.74 -13.70
CA PRO A 177 -11.69 -12.20 -12.78
C PRO A 177 -11.15 -11.92 -11.37
N GLY A 178 -11.89 -11.09 -10.60
CA GLY A 178 -11.64 -10.88 -9.18
C GLY A 178 -10.27 -10.28 -8.88
N CYS A 179 -9.73 -9.44 -9.78
CA CYS A 179 -8.40 -8.87 -9.65
C CYS A 179 -8.44 -7.43 -9.12
N VAL A 180 -7.59 -7.17 -8.13
CA VAL A 180 -7.32 -5.84 -7.59
C VAL A 180 -5.84 -5.53 -7.78
N VAL A 181 -5.54 -4.35 -8.32
CA VAL A 181 -4.18 -3.81 -8.41
C VAL A 181 -4.14 -2.55 -7.53
N MET A 182 -3.27 -2.53 -6.55
CA MET A 182 -3.21 -1.42 -5.60
C MET A 182 -1.78 -1.05 -5.23
N GLY A 183 -1.58 0.19 -4.80
CA GLY A 183 -0.29 0.69 -4.35
C GLY A 183 0.01 2.11 -4.83
N ASP A 184 1.28 2.48 -4.71
CA ASP A 184 1.82 3.75 -5.19
C ASP A 184 2.30 3.61 -6.65
N PHE A 185 1.55 4.21 -7.55
CA PHE A 185 1.88 4.22 -9.00
C PHE A 185 2.89 5.31 -9.36
N ASN A 186 3.16 6.25 -8.45
CA ASN A 186 4.08 7.37 -8.67
C ASN A 186 3.76 8.21 -9.93
N GLY A 187 2.50 8.31 -10.29
CA GLY A 187 2.04 9.07 -11.44
C GLY A 187 0.53 9.35 -11.43
N ILE A 188 0.09 10.14 -12.37
CA ILE A 188 -1.30 10.54 -12.52
C ILE A 188 -2.01 9.59 -13.49
N LEU A 189 -3.03 8.87 -13.00
CA LEU A 189 -3.84 7.94 -13.77
C LEU A 189 -5.32 8.38 -13.85
N ILE A 190 -5.58 9.66 -13.66
CA ILE A 190 -6.92 10.24 -13.79
C ILE A 190 -7.27 10.31 -15.28
N ARG A 191 -8.43 9.76 -15.67
CA ARG A 191 -8.86 9.76 -17.08
C ARG A 191 -8.95 11.20 -17.65
N GLY A 192 -8.28 11.41 -18.78
CA GLY A 192 -8.19 12.73 -19.43
C GLY A 192 -7.01 13.59 -18.95
N GLU A 193 -6.34 13.22 -17.86
CA GLU A 193 -5.16 13.90 -17.31
C GLU A 193 -3.98 12.94 -17.14
N ALA A 194 -4.15 11.67 -17.49
CA ALA A 194 -3.16 10.62 -17.27
C ALA A 194 -1.85 10.91 -18.00
N GLU A 195 -0.72 10.63 -17.32
CA GLU A 195 0.58 10.60 -17.97
C GLU A 195 0.60 9.44 -18.97
N PHE A 196 1.18 9.67 -20.15
CA PHE A 196 1.06 8.79 -21.33
C PHE A 196 1.51 7.35 -21.08
N GLU A 197 2.46 7.12 -20.18
CA GLU A 197 2.95 5.80 -19.83
C GLU A 197 1.88 4.90 -19.18
N TYR A 198 0.81 5.48 -18.63
CA TYR A 198 -0.28 4.73 -17.98
C TYR A 198 -1.48 4.46 -18.89
N GLU A 199 -1.56 5.09 -20.07
CA GLU A 199 -2.66 4.87 -21.02
C GLU A 199 -2.91 3.39 -21.32
N PRO A 200 -1.87 2.53 -21.53
CA PRO A 200 -2.09 1.10 -21.76
C PRO A 200 -2.77 0.39 -20.58
N PHE A 201 -2.47 0.77 -19.35
CA PHE A 201 -3.10 0.21 -18.16
C PHE A 201 -4.55 0.67 -18.02
N LEU A 202 -4.82 1.94 -18.28
CA LEU A 202 -6.18 2.51 -18.26
C LEU A 202 -7.11 1.95 -19.36
N ALA A 203 -6.54 1.34 -20.40
CA ALA A 203 -7.29 0.64 -21.43
C ALA A 203 -7.76 -0.76 -21.00
N LEU A 204 -7.22 -1.31 -19.91
CA LEU A 204 -7.65 -2.60 -19.35
C LEU A 204 -9.03 -2.49 -18.69
N PRO A 205 -9.74 -3.64 -18.50
CA PRO A 205 -11.06 -3.66 -17.90
C PRO A 205 -11.00 -3.50 -16.36
N PHE A 206 -10.43 -2.39 -15.92
CA PHE A 206 -10.32 -1.99 -14.52
C PHE A 206 -10.94 -0.61 -14.29
N ARG A 207 -11.40 -0.38 -13.05
CA ARG A 207 -11.92 0.90 -12.58
C ARG A 207 -11.11 1.39 -11.40
N ASP A 208 -10.74 2.67 -11.41
CA ASP A 208 -10.25 3.35 -10.20
C ASP A 208 -11.39 3.43 -9.18
N VAL A 209 -11.12 2.96 -7.97
CA VAL A 209 -12.10 2.93 -6.88
C VAL A 209 -12.58 4.32 -6.52
N LEU A 210 -11.69 5.31 -6.43
CA LEU A 210 -12.08 6.68 -6.04
C LEU A 210 -12.98 7.33 -7.09
N GLU A 211 -12.70 7.08 -8.38
CA GLU A 211 -13.55 7.54 -9.47
C GLU A 211 -14.90 6.81 -9.47
N ALA A 212 -14.87 5.47 -9.40
CA ALA A 212 -16.06 4.64 -9.52
C ALA A 212 -17.03 4.78 -8.34
N THR A 213 -16.53 5.16 -7.15
CA THR A 213 -17.35 5.44 -5.96
C THR A 213 -17.78 6.89 -5.83
N GLY A 214 -17.43 7.73 -6.82
CA GLY A 214 -17.88 9.12 -6.89
C GLY A 214 -17.14 10.08 -5.94
N VAL A 215 -15.96 9.73 -5.48
CA VAL A 215 -15.11 10.67 -4.71
C VAL A 215 -14.77 11.85 -5.62
N PRO A 216 -15.07 13.10 -5.22
CA PRO A 216 -14.80 14.25 -6.06
C PRO A 216 -13.30 14.48 -6.27
N PRO A 217 -12.84 14.99 -7.43
CA PRO A 217 -11.39 15.13 -7.73
C PRO A 217 -10.59 15.83 -6.64
N GLY A 218 -11.13 16.90 -6.05
CA GLY A 218 -10.47 17.64 -4.97
C GLY A 218 -10.34 16.89 -3.63
N ALA A 219 -10.93 15.68 -3.51
CA ALA A 219 -10.84 14.82 -2.34
C ALA A 219 -10.08 13.50 -2.63
N ARG A 220 -9.45 13.37 -3.82
CA ARG A 220 -8.69 12.17 -4.22
C ARG A 220 -7.18 12.27 -3.95
N PHE A 221 -6.71 13.36 -3.34
CA PHE A 221 -5.29 13.50 -3.04
C PHE A 221 -4.84 12.46 -2.02
N THR A 222 -3.77 11.74 -2.38
CA THR A 222 -3.17 10.70 -1.55
C THR A 222 -1.74 11.00 -1.15
N HIS A 223 -1.08 11.93 -1.82
CA HIS A 223 0.29 12.36 -1.54
C HIS A 223 0.36 13.87 -1.29
N TYR A 224 1.06 14.26 -0.23
CA TYR A 224 1.11 15.62 0.30
C TYR A 224 2.54 16.09 0.44
N TYR A 225 3.03 16.78 -0.57
CA TYR A 225 4.36 17.35 -0.58
C TYR A 225 4.32 18.86 -0.32
N PHE A 226 5.24 19.33 0.52
CA PHE A 226 5.41 20.76 0.81
C PHE A 226 6.81 21.19 0.43
N ARG A 227 6.92 22.12 -0.51
CA ARG A 227 8.17 22.81 -0.83
C ARG A 227 8.22 24.11 -0.04
N GLY A 228 8.86 24.08 1.13
CA GLY A 228 8.71 25.16 2.11
C GLY A 228 7.26 25.18 2.63
N GLU A 229 6.58 26.32 2.49
CA GLU A 229 5.18 26.46 2.87
C GLU A 229 4.18 26.15 1.73
N GLU A 230 4.66 25.99 0.50
CA GLU A 230 3.80 25.72 -0.66
C GLU A 230 3.42 24.23 -0.71
N PRO A 231 2.11 23.93 -0.69
CA PRO A 231 1.65 22.55 -0.83
C PRO A 231 1.61 22.12 -2.31
N SER A 232 1.94 20.85 -2.55
CA SER A 232 1.70 20.17 -3.82
C SER A 232 1.02 18.85 -3.51
N PHE A 233 -0.25 18.73 -3.89
CA PHE A 233 -1.07 17.56 -3.60
C PHE A 233 -1.36 16.81 -4.89
N SER A 234 -1.26 15.49 -4.85
CA SER A 234 -1.50 14.62 -5.99
C SER A 234 -2.14 13.30 -5.59
N GLN A 235 -2.86 12.68 -6.51
CA GLN A 235 -3.26 11.29 -6.38
C GLN A 235 -2.15 10.43 -6.99
N LEU A 236 -1.37 9.73 -6.18
CA LEU A 236 -0.31 8.80 -6.61
C LEU A 236 -0.64 7.36 -6.23
N ASP A 237 -1.48 7.17 -5.22
CA ASP A 237 -1.92 5.86 -4.78
C ASP A 237 -3.29 5.54 -5.39
N TYR A 238 -3.44 4.29 -5.81
CA TYR A 238 -4.66 3.82 -6.46
C TYR A 238 -5.04 2.44 -5.96
N ILE A 239 -6.34 2.16 -6.01
CA ILE A 239 -6.92 0.82 -5.99
C ILE A 239 -7.73 0.66 -7.27
N PHE A 240 -7.28 -0.19 -8.16
CA PHE A 240 -7.99 -0.56 -9.37
C PHE A 240 -8.63 -1.92 -9.20
N CYS A 241 -9.94 -2.01 -9.42
CA CYS A 241 -10.66 -3.27 -9.39
C CYS A 241 -11.11 -3.68 -10.79
N SER A 242 -10.94 -4.96 -11.16
CA SER A 242 -11.49 -5.48 -12.41
C SER A 242 -13.01 -5.28 -12.48
N ASN A 243 -13.54 -5.10 -13.68
CA ASN A 243 -14.95 -4.67 -13.87
C ASN A 243 -15.99 -5.66 -13.32
N ASP A 244 -15.62 -6.91 -13.08
CA ASP A 244 -16.46 -7.95 -12.49
C ASP A 244 -16.56 -7.88 -10.96
N VAL A 245 -15.68 -7.12 -10.29
CA VAL A 245 -15.75 -6.83 -8.86
C VAL A 245 -16.81 -5.76 -8.60
N GLU A 246 -17.77 -6.02 -7.71
CA GLU A 246 -18.76 -5.04 -7.30
C GLU A 246 -18.18 -4.11 -6.24
N LEU A 247 -18.06 -2.81 -6.55
CA LEU A 247 -17.65 -1.78 -5.61
C LEU A 247 -18.86 -1.28 -4.81
N ARG A 248 -18.73 -1.26 -3.47
CA ARG A 248 -19.76 -0.80 -2.53
C ARG A 248 -19.41 0.52 -1.88
N GLY A 249 -18.13 0.82 -1.76
CA GLY A 249 -17.61 2.06 -1.19
C GLY A 249 -16.12 2.22 -1.43
N GLY A 250 -15.62 3.40 -1.19
CA GLY A 250 -14.20 3.71 -1.27
C GLY A 250 -13.91 5.17 -0.94
N GLY A 251 -12.68 5.46 -0.61
CA GLY A 251 -12.29 6.82 -0.25
C GLY A 251 -10.84 6.97 0.18
N VAL A 252 -10.46 8.20 0.44
CA VAL A 252 -9.22 8.58 1.11
C VAL A 252 -9.54 8.84 2.58
N LEU A 253 -8.68 8.40 3.52
CA LEU A 253 -8.88 8.70 4.94
C LEU A 253 -8.48 10.15 5.22
N ALA A 254 -9.46 11.02 5.36
CA ALA A 254 -9.28 12.47 5.48
C ALA A 254 -8.55 12.90 6.77
N GLU A 255 -8.61 12.10 7.82
CA GLU A 255 -7.89 12.34 9.09
C GLU A 255 -6.36 12.34 8.96
N LEU A 256 -5.86 11.79 7.86
CA LEU A 256 -4.42 11.76 7.53
C LEU A 256 -4.03 12.81 6.48
N VAL A 257 -4.91 13.76 6.20
CA VAL A 257 -4.67 14.84 5.24
C VAL A 257 -4.11 16.07 5.97
N PRO A 258 -2.84 16.46 5.74
CA PRO A 258 -2.26 17.63 6.40
C PRO A 258 -2.77 18.93 5.75
N ILE A 259 -3.03 19.93 6.58
CA ILE A 259 -3.39 21.28 6.10
C ILE A 259 -2.16 22.21 6.05
N ASN A 260 -1.06 21.82 6.64
CA ASN A 260 0.20 22.57 6.63
C ASN A 260 1.41 21.66 6.88
N TYR A 261 2.61 22.21 6.69
CA TYR A 261 3.88 21.48 6.85
C TYR A 261 4.10 20.92 8.26
N GLU A 262 3.71 21.63 9.30
CA GLU A 262 3.87 21.16 10.69
C GLU A 262 3.01 19.95 10.99
N GLN A 263 1.78 19.93 10.48
CA GLN A 263 0.94 18.72 10.57
C GLN A 263 1.53 17.56 9.77
N ARG A 264 2.02 17.84 8.53
CA ARG A 264 2.65 16.83 7.68
C ARG A 264 3.79 16.11 8.41
N ARG A 265 4.65 16.82 9.13
CA ARG A 265 5.75 16.24 9.91
C ARG A 265 5.30 15.28 11.01
N ARG A 266 4.14 15.51 11.59
CA ARG A 266 3.55 14.69 12.67
C ARG A 266 2.80 13.48 12.15
N LEU A 267 2.34 13.50 10.91
CA LEU A 267 1.66 12.37 10.29
C LEU A 267 2.62 11.19 10.06
N PRO A 268 2.08 9.97 10.04
CA PRO A 268 2.90 8.76 9.87
C PRO A 268 3.56 8.66 8.51
N SER A 269 3.00 9.32 7.48
CA SER A 269 3.49 9.31 6.10
C SER A 269 3.14 10.61 5.38
N ASP A 270 3.79 10.90 4.24
CA ASP A 270 3.37 11.89 3.26
C ASP A 270 2.26 11.38 2.33
N HIS A 271 1.85 10.15 2.52
CA HIS A 271 0.70 9.56 1.87
C HIS A 271 -0.48 9.38 2.84
N ALA A 272 -1.70 9.32 2.30
CA ALA A 272 -2.90 8.92 3.02
C ALA A 272 -3.32 7.51 2.63
N PHE A 273 -4.02 6.82 3.53
CA PHE A 273 -4.69 5.57 3.19
C PHE A 273 -5.79 5.79 2.16
N ILE A 274 -5.85 4.92 1.16
CA ILE A 274 -7.02 4.72 0.33
C ILE A 274 -7.65 3.37 0.66
N TRP A 275 -8.96 3.27 0.53
CA TRP A 275 -9.68 2.05 0.87
C TRP A 275 -10.82 1.77 -0.11
N ALA A 276 -11.22 0.51 -0.17
CA ALA A 276 -12.40 0.06 -0.91
C ALA A 276 -13.18 -0.98 -0.11
N GLU A 277 -14.49 -0.93 -0.25
CA GLU A 277 -15.40 -2.00 0.12
C GLU A 277 -15.91 -2.67 -1.17
N LEU A 278 -15.77 -3.98 -1.26
CA LEU A 278 -16.07 -4.72 -2.47
C LEU A 278 -16.75 -6.06 -2.20
N SER A 279 -17.44 -6.57 -3.21
CA SER A 279 -17.93 -7.95 -3.26
C SER A 279 -17.41 -8.65 -4.51
N LEU A 280 -17.05 -9.91 -4.37
CA LEU A 280 -16.47 -10.70 -5.45
C LEU A 280 -17.56 -11.33 -6.32
N PRO A 281 -17.28 -11.58 -7.63
CA PRO A 281 -18.21 -12.23 -8.50
C PRO A 281 -18.45 -13.68 -8.02
N SER A 282 -19.71 -14.13 -8.03
CA SER A 282 -20.00 -15.55 -7.85
C SER A 282 -19.42 -16.31 -9.04
N ARG A 283 -18.77 -17.44 -8.81
CA ARG A 283 -18.54 -18.40 -9.89
C ARG A 283 -19.89 -18.85 -10.42
N ALA A 284 -20.11 -18.64 -11.71
CA ALA A 284 -21.23 -19.23 -12.42
C ALA A 284 -21.06 -20.76 -12.53
#